data_fc9dc95d7e8a4fcb0a6a80811bd2bd3e
#
_entry.id   fc9dc95d7e8a4fcb0a6a80811bd2bd3e
#
_cell.length_a   1.000
_cell.length_b   1.000
_cell.length_c   1.000
_cell.angle_alpha   90.00
_cell.angle_beta   90.00
_cell.angle_gamma   90.00
#
_symmetry.space_group_name_H-M   'P 1'
#
loop_
_entity.id
_entity.type
_entity.pdbx_description
1 polymer ?
#
loop_
_entity_poly.entity_id
_entity_poly.type
_entity_poly.pdbx_seq_one_letter_code
_entity_poly.pdbx_strand_id
1 'polypeptide(L)'
;CEVGGLDSDETESYNLIKAVINAVMEVPNNKGLGVFYWEPAVTSSVLPDEYPLGACKEVSTNTLKFTTALAAFKTINSSFPNTDTNYKIINRLSGKALNVSGGSSDNGSTIEQYTYYGWNSQKWRLISTGDGYYKIQNVGSGKVLDISSSSLYDGASCVQWQDNNGYNQQWKFNSTWDSYYTLENRNSSKILGLQYDSREELIPTIQTTNTEAWSHMWIL
;
A
#
# COMPACT_ATOMS: atom_id res chain seq x y z
N CYS A 1 -20.14 3.99 -0.37
CA CYS A 1 -21.24 3.04 -0.35
C CYS A 1 -21.28 2.40 1.04
N GLU A 2 -22.42 2.42 1.68
CA GLU A 2 -22.66 1.81 2.98
C GLU A 2 -23.39 0.48 2.75
N VAL A 3 -22.90 -0.58 3.35
CA VAL A 3 -23.51 -1.90 3.28
C VAL A 3 -23.83 -2.35 4.70
N GLY A 4 -25.08 -2.28 5.08
CA GLY A 4 -25.59 -2.88 6.31
C GLY A 4 -25.59 -4.41 6.21
N GLY A 5 -25.46 -5.09 7.31
CA GLY A 5 -25.63 -6.55 7.37
C GLY A 5 -27.05 -6.91 6.98
N LEU A 6 -27.22 -7.52 5.83
CA LEU A 6 -28.53 -7.74 5.23
C LEU A 6 -29.11 -9.13 5.48
N ASP A 7 -28.33 -10.06 6.06
CA ASP A 7 -28.83 -11.42 6.19
C ASP A 7 -28.19 -12.21 7.34
N SER A 8 -28.94 -13.18 7.82
CA SER A 8 -28.50 -14.18 8.80
C SER A 8 -27.52 -15.20 8.21
N ASP A 9 -27.33 -15.23 6.88
CA ASP A 9 -26.40 -16.10 6.20
C ASP A 9 -25.03 -15.41 6.02
N GLU A 10 -24.03 -15.92 6.72
CA GLU A 10 -22.64 -15.44 6.63
C GLU A 10 -22.08 -15.50 5.20
N THR A 11 -22.55 -16.46 4.39
CA THR A 11 -22.09 -16.65 3.01
C THR A 11 -22.65 -15.58 2.09
N GLU A 12 -23.91 -15.22 2.25
CA GLU A 12 -24.55 -14.14 1.48
C GLU A 12 -23.95 -12.79 1.84
N SER A 13 -23.77 -12.50 3.13
CA SER A 13 -23.08 -11.30 3.60
C SER A 13 -21.66 -11.20 3.06
N TYR A 14 -20.92 -12.29 3.07
CA TYR A 14 -19.57 -12.36 2.46
C TYR A 14 -19.60 -12.01 0.97
N ASN A 15 -20.51 -12.65 0.21
CA ASN A 15 -20.60 -12.45 -1.24
C ASN A 15 -21.04 -11.03 -1.59
N LEU A 16 -21.98 -10.46 -0.84
CA LEU A 16 -22.45 -9.09 -1.03
C LEU A 16 -21.32 -8.08 -0.76
N ILE A 17 -20.65 -8.19 0.38
CA ILE A 17 -19.53 -7.31 0.73
C ILE A 17 -18.44 -7.40 -0.35
N LYS A 18 -18.09 -8.61 -0.77
CA LYS A 18 -17.09 -8.84 -1.83
C LYS A 18 -17.51 -8.20 -3.16
N ALA A 19 -18.79 -8.33 -3.56
CA ALA A 19 -19.31 -7.71 -4.78
C ALA A 19 -19.23 -6.19 -4.72
N VAL A 20 -19.62 -5.58 -3.60
CA VAL A 20 -19.56 -4.13 -3.40
C VAL A 20 -18.13 -3.62 -3.41
N ILE A 21 -17.21 -4.32 -2.76
CA ILE A 21 -15.78 -3.95 -2.76
C ILE A 21 -15.22 -4.01 -4.18
N ASN A 22 -15.51 -5.07 -4.94
CA ASN A 22 -15.08 -5.18 -6.33
C ASN A 22 -15.64 -4.03 -7.17
N ALA A 23 -16.94 -3.73 -7.05
CA ALA A 23 -17.57 -2.61 -7.75
C ALA A 23 -16.93 -1.25 -7.42
N VAL A 24 -16.56 -1.02 -6.16
CA VAL A 24 -15.84 0.19 -5.74
C VAL A 24 -14.45 0.26 -6.35
N MET A 25 -13.73 -0.87 -6.43
CA MET A 25 -12.39 -0.92 -7.01
C MET A 25 -12.39 -0.76 -8.54
N GLU A 26 -13.49 -1.12 -9.22
CA GLU A 26 -13.66 -0.94 -10.66
C GLU A 26 -14.01 0.51 -11.08
N VAL A 27 -14.25 1.43 -10.13
CA VAL A 27 -14.54 2.82 -10.46
C VAL A 27 -13.32 3.45 -11.16
N PRO A 28 -13.49 4.00 -12.39
CA PRO A 28 -12.40 4.57 -13.15
C PRO A 28 -11.65 5.68 -12.40
N ASN A 29 -10.34 5.77 -12.62
CA ASN A 29 -9.46 6.79 -12.03
C ASN A 29 -9.33 6.72 -10.51
N ASN A 30 -9.49 5.55 -9.90
CA ASN A 30 -9.38 5.33 -8.45
C ASN A 30 -10.30 6.26 -7.62
N LYS A 31 -11.46 6.60 -8.14
CA LYS A 31 -12.46 7.41 -7.42
C LYS A 31 -13.30 6.62 -6.43
N GLY A 32 -13.15 5.30 -6.39
CA GLY A 32 -13.73 4.46 -5.36
C GLY A 32 -13.01 4.68 -4.03
N LEU A 33 -13.69 5.31 -3.06
CA LEU A 33 -13.10 5.70 -1.76
C LEU A 33 -13.04 4.56 -0.74
N GLY A 34 -13.54 3.38 -1.08
CA GLY A 34 -13.62 2.23 -0.18
C GLY A 34 -15.04 1.90 0.26
N VAL A 35 -15.15 0.90 1.11
CA VAL A 35 -16.42 0.40 1.64
C VAL A 35 -16.40 0.54 3.16
N PHE A 36 -17.44 1.16 3.70
CA PHE A 36 -17.66 1.23 5.13
C PHE A 36 -18.68 0.16 5.53
N TYR A 37 -18.27 -0.79 6.38
CA TYR A 37 -19.16 -1.80 6.93
C TYR A 37 -19.60 -1.37 8.33
N TRP A 38 -20.88 -1.06 8.46
CA TRP A 38 -21.48 -0.65 9.72
C TRP A 38 -21.76 -1.87 10.61
N GLU A 39 -21.57 -1.74 11.89
CA GLU A 39 -21.82 -2.79 12.89
C GLU A 39 -20.90 -4.03 12.77
N PRO A 40 -19.58 -3.88 12.92
CA PRO A 40 -18.65 -5.00 12.80
C PRO A 40 -18.75 -6.04 13.94
N ALA A 41 -19.38 -5.67 15.06
CA ALA A 41 -19.56 -6.53 16.21
C ALA A 41 -20.94 -6.29 16.87
N VAL A 42 -21.85 -7.20 16.65
CA VAL A 42 -23.19 -7.17 17.24
C VAL A 42 -23.29 -8.31 18.25
N THR A 43 -23.70 -7.99 19.48
CA THR A 43 -23.97 -8.98 20.52
C THR A 43 -25.47 -9.10 20.77
N SER A 44 -25.94 -10.28 21.07
CA SER A 44 -27.36 -10.55 21.37
C SER A 44 -27.89 -9.75 22.55
N SER A 45 -27.02 -9.23 23.42
CA SER A 45 -27.45 -8.38 24.56
C SER A 45 -27.80 -6.94 24.16
N VAL A 46 -27.46 -6.52 22.94
CA VAL A 46 -27.62 -5.15 22.45
C VAL A 46 -28.77 -5.04 21.43
N LEU A 47 -28.99 -6.11 20.66
CA LEU A 47 -30.01 -6.12 19.59
C LEU A 47 -30.95 -7.33 19.70
N PRO A 48 -32.20 -7.22 19.20
CA PRO A 48 -33.09 -8.34 19.11
C PRO A 48 -32.54 -9.50 18.29
N ASP A 49 -32.99 -10.74 18.60
CA ASP A 49 -32.54 -11.98 17.94
C ASP A 49 -32.71 -12.03 16.43
N GLU A 50 -33.44 -11.09 15.86
CA GLU A 50 -33.72 -10.97 14.42
C GLU A 50 -32.76 -10.04 13.68
N TYR A 51 -31.77 -9.42 14.38
CA TYR A 51 -30.87 -8.50 13.71
C TYR A 51 -29.76 -9.25 13.00
N PRO A 52 -29.45 -8.92 11.73
CA PRO A 52 -28.42 -9.62 10.99
C PRO A 52 -27.06 -9.48 11.65
N LEU A 53 -26.32 -10.56 11.65
CA LEU A 53 -25.00 -10.62 12.27
C LEU A 53 -24.00 -9.77 11.50
N GLY A 54 -23.34 -8.87 12.20
CA GLY A 54 -22.18 -8.15 11.68
C GLY A 54 -21.01 -9.06 11.39
N ALA A 55 -19.83 -8.47 11.20
CA ALA A 55 -18.57 -9.22 10.95
C ALA A 55 -18.13 -10.09 12.13
N CYS A 56 -18.72 -9.92 13.29
CA CYS A 56 -18.49 -10.72 14.49
C CYS A 56 -19.82 -11.23 15.06
N LYS A 57 -19.78 -12.37 15.72
CA LYS A 57 -20.90 -12.86 16.55
C LYS A 57 -20.39 -13.32 17.90
N GLU A 58 -21.23 -13.18 18.90
CA GLU A 58 -20.97 -13.74 20.21
C GLU A 58 -21.18 -15.26 20.19
N VAL A 59 -20.18 -16.01 20.60
CA VAL A 59 -20.24 -17.49 20.69
C VAL A 59 -20.38 -17.97 22.14
N SER A 60 -20.06 -17.12 23.11
CA SER A 60 -20.26 -17.33 24.54
C SER A 60 -20.15 -15.99 25.25
N THR A 61 -20.61 -15.90 26.50
CA THR A 61 -20.49 -14.69 27.31
C THR A 61 -19.05 -14.15 27.27
N ASN A 62 -18.90 -12.91 26.83
CA ASN A 62 -17.61 -12.21 26.66
C ASN A 62 -16.65 -12.79 25.60
N THR A 63 -17.15 -13.60 24.66
CA THR A 63 -16.35 -14.12 23.56
C THR A 63 -16.98 -13.78 22.23
N LEU A 64 -16.27 -13.01 21.42
CA LEU A 64 -16.66 -12.69 20.04
C LEU A 64 -15.85 -13.56 19.07
N LYS A 65 -16.51 -14.05 18.04
CA LYS A 65 -15.90 -14.73 16.92
C LYS A 65 -16.13 -13.93 15.64
N PHE A 66 -15.08 -13.68 14.90
CA PHE A 66 -15.22 -13.08 13.58
C PHE A 66 -15.95 -14.03 12.64
N THR A 67 -16.94 -13.49 11.94
CA THR A 67 -17.70 -14.24 10.93
C THR A 67 -16.94 -14.35 9.62
N THR A 68 -17.40 -15.21 8.73
CA THR A 68 -16.85 -15.33 7.37
C THR A 68 -17.01 -14.06 6.56
N ALA A 69 -17.99 -13.19 6.89
CA ALA A 69 -18.17 -11.89 6.27
C ALA A 69 -16.88 -11.02 6.36
N LEU A 70 -16.13 -11.09 7.48
CA LEU A 70 -14.86 -10.37 7.60
C LEU A 70 -13.77 -10.91 6.67
N ALA A 71 -13.87 -12.16 6.23
CA ALA A 71 -12.90 -12.75 5.30
C ALA A 71 -12.95 -12.06 3.92
N ALA A 72 -14.08 -11.42 3.54
CA ALA A 72 -14.17 -10.65 2.32
C ALA A 72 -13.20 -9.47 2.29
N PHE A 73 -12.94 -8.84 3.44
CA PHE A 73 -11.96 -7.76 3.55
C PHE A 73 -10.50 -8.26 3.49
N LYS A 74 -10.26 -9.51 3.90
CA LYS A 74 -8.93 -10.12 3.82
C LYS A 74 -8.56 -10.56 2.42
N THR A 75 -9.53 -11.04 1.61
CA THR A 75 -9.26 -11.55 0.26
C THR A 75 -8.84 -10.46 -0.72
N ILE A 76 -9.12 -9.19 -0.46
CA ILE A 76 -8.74 -8.08 -1.33
C ILE A 76 -7.26 -7.74 -1.16
N ASN A 77 -6.73 -7.91 0.05
CA ASN A 77 -5.31 -7.69 0.33
C ASN A 77 -4.43 -8.91 0.01
N SER A 78 -5.01 -10.06 -0.37
CA SER A 78 -4.24 -11.29 -0.63
C SER A 78 -3.53 -11.31 -1.99
N SER A 79 -3.83 -10.35 -2.89
CA SER A 79 -3.19 -10.24 -4.19
C SER A 79 -2.32 -8.98 -4.35
N PHE A 80 -2.20 -8.16 -3.32
CA PHE A 80 -1.35 -6.96 -3.38
C PHE A 80 0.04 -7.25 -2.80
N PRO A 81 1.07 -6.79 -3.49
CA PRO A 81 1.04 -6.23 -4.84
C PRO A 81 1.04 -7.32 -5.93
N ASN A 82 0.37 -7.04 -7.07
CA ASN A 82 0.46 -7.91 -8.24
C ASN A 82 1.84 -7.72 -8.90
N THR A 83 2.66 -8.78 -8.93
CA THR A 83 4.02 -8.72 -9.47
C THR A 83 4.07 -8.68 -11.00
N ASP A 84 2.96 -8.95 -11.69
CA ASP A 84 2.89 -8.96 -13.15
C ASP A 84 2.50 -7.59 -13.74
N THR A 85 2.29 -6.59 -12.90
CA THR A 85 1.86 -5.25 -13.28
C THR A 85 2.97 -4.22 -13.10
N ASN A 86 3.00 -3.21 -13.96
CA ASN A 86 3.83 -2.03 -13.78
C ASN A 86 3.03 -0.96 -13.03
N TYR A 87 3.60 -0.43 -11.97
CA TYR A 87 3.01 0.58 -11.12
C TYR A 87 3.57 1.98 -11.39
N LYS A 88 2.75 3.00 -11.22
CA LYS A 88 3.19 4.35 -10.87
C LYS A 88 3.12 4.45 -9.35
N ILE A 89 4.15 4.94 -8.71
CA ILE A 89 4.21 5.12 -7.25
C ILE A 89 4.07 6.61 -6.99
N ILE A 90 2.92 7.05 -6.45
CA ILE A 90 2.55 8.46 -6.31
C ILE A 90 2.64 8.88 -4.85
N ASN A 91 3.32 9.99 -4.58
CA ASN A 91 3.42 10.55 -3.24
C ASN A 91 2.11 11.23 -2.82
N ARG A 92 1.67 10.98 -1.59
CA ARG A 92 0.43 11.53 -1.04
C ARG A 92 0.44 13.05 -0.90
N LEU A 93 1.56 13.62 -0.44
CA LEU A 93 1.68 15.06 -0.21
C LEU A 93 1.64 15.87 -1.50
N SER A 94 2.40 15.42 -2.50
CA SER A 94 2.65 16.19 -3.72
C SER A 94 1.80 15.77 -4.92
N GLY A 95 1.26 14.54 -4.92
CA GLY A 95 0.59 13.95 -6.08
C GLY A 95 1.57 13.59 -7.22
N LYS A 96 2.88 13.69 -7.00
CA LYS A 96 3.92 13.40 -8.01
C LYS A 96 4.40 11.96 -7.94
N ALA A 97 4.93 11.48 -9.07
CA ALA A 97 5.41 10.12 -9.22
C ALA A 97 6.87 9.97 -8.81
N LEU A 98 7.19 8.81 -8.26
CA LEU A 98 8.56 8.35 -8.07
C LEU A 98 9.24 8.19 -9.44
N ASN A 99 10.37 8.85 -9.64
CA ASN A 99 11.04 8.99 -10.93
C ASN A 99 12.55 8.77 -10.78
N VAL A 100 13.16 8.13 -11.79
CA VAL A 100 14.61 8.14 -11.95
C VAL A 100 15.02 9.45 -12.61
N SER A 101 15.83 10.24 -11.96
CA SER A 101 16.29 11.55 -12.45
C SER A 101 16.92 11.43 -13.84
N GLY A 102 16.46 12.31 -14.75
CA GLY A 102 16.88 12.34 -16.14
C GLY A 102 16.58 11.06 -16.94
N GLY A 103 15.81 10.11 -16.41
CA GLY A 103 15.59 8.81 -17.05
C GLY A 103 16.89 7.99 -17.21
N SER A 104 17.90 8.26 -16.39
CA SER A 104 19.21 7.62 -16.47
C SER A 104 19.15 6.10 -16.29
N SER A 105 20.09 5.39 -16.90
CA SER A 105 20.31 3.95 -16.69
C SER A 105 21.53 3.66 -15.80
N ASP A 106 22.18 4.67 -15.22
CA ASP A 106 23.39 4.50 -14.44
C ASP A 106 23.10 4.07 -13.00
N ASN A 107 24.05 3.34 -12.40
CA ASN A 107 24.04 3.09 -10.95
C ASN A 107 24.25 4.41 -10.20
N GLY A 108 23.54 4.58 -9.08
CA GLY A 108 23.65 5.78 -8.26
C GLY A 108 22.80 6.96 -8.73
N SER A 109 22.03 6.80 -9.82
CA SER A 109 21.13 7.87 -10.25
C SER A 109 20.07 8.13 -9.18
N THR A 110 19.86 9.40 -8.89
CA THR A 110 18.93 9.87 -7.87
C THR A 110 17.50 9.46 -8.19
N ILE A 111 16.80 9.03 -7.18
CA ILE A 111 15.34 8.87 -7.23
C ILE A 111 14.71 10.13 -6.65
N GLU A 112 13.80 10.71 -7.41
CA GLU A 112 13.16 11.97 -7.12
C GLU A 112 11.64 11.90 -7.35
N GLN A 113 10.91 12.91 -6.98
CA GLN A 113 9.52 13.07 -7.41
C GLN A 113 9.43 13.95 -8.65
N TYR A 114 8.52 13.58 -9.56
CA TYR A 114 8.25 14.36 -10.77
C TYR A 114 6.80 14.21 -11.22
N THR A 115 6.27 15.20 -11.95
CA THR A 115 4.93 15.08 -12.57
C THR A 115 4.87 13.81 -13.42
N TYR A 116 3.77 13.05 -13.29
CA TYR A 116 3.63 11.78 -14.01
C TYR A 116 3.30 12.02 -15.49
N TYR A 117 4.20 11.58 -16.36
CA TYR A 117 4.05 11.62 -17.82
C TYR A 117 3.96 10.21 -18.45
N GLY A 118 4.01 9.16 -17.63
CA GLY A 118 3.96 7.79 -18.14
C GLY A 118 5.27 7.29 -18.75
N TRP A 119 6.40 7.96 -18.49
CA TRP A 119 7.72 7.52 -18.92
C TRP A 119 8.15 6.22 -18.23
N ASN A 120 9.03 5.44 -18.87
CA ASN A 120 9.51 4.21 -18.25
C ASN A 120 10.34 4.44 -16.98
N SER A 121 10.97 5.63 -16.83
CA SER A 121 11.63 6.07 -15.60
C SER A 121 10.68 6.29 -14.41
N GLN A 122 9.36 6.37 -14.67
CA GLN A 122 8.29 6.55 -13.68
C GLN A 122 7.45 5.29 -13.45
N LYS A 123 7.82 4.19 -14.10
CA LYS A 123 7.13 2.91 -13.97
C LYS A 123 7.99 1.94 -13.20
N TRP A 124 7.35 1.19 -12.32
CA TRP A 124 8.02 0.31 -11.38
C TRP A 124 7.36 -1.07 -11.37
N ARG A 125 8.17 -2.11 -11.34
CA ARG A 125 7.74 -3.50 -11.16
C ARG A 125 8.11 -3.94 -9.75
N LEU A 126 7.23 -4.70 -9.12
CA LEU A 126 7.48 -5.27 -7.80
C LEU A 126 7.91 -6.72 -7.97
N ILE A 127 9.04 -7.08 -7.39
CA ILE A 127 9.60 -8.44 -7.44
C ILE A 127 9.60 -8.96 -6.01
N SER A 128 8.76 -9.96 -5.73
CA SER A 128 8.65 -10.56 -4.40
C SER A 128 9.94 -11.28 -4.01
N THR A 129 10.37 -11.14 -2.76
CA THR A 129 11.44 -11.94 -2.16
C THR A 129 10.92 -13.21 -1.49
N GLY A 130 9.58 -13.39 -1.42
CA GLY A 130 8.92 -14.57 -0.86
C GLY A 130 8.63 -14.49 0.64
N ASP A 131 9.08 -13.44 1.33
CA ASP A 131 8.97 -13.28 2.79
C ASP A 131 8.29 -11.95 3.20
N GLY A 132 7.50 -11.37 2.29
CA GLY A 132 6.75 -10.13 2.52
C GLY A 132 7.50 -8.86 2.17
N TYR A 133 8.74 -8.97 1.65
CA TYR A 133 9.48 -7.87 1.07
C TYR A 133 9.46 -7.91 -0.46
N TYR A 134 9.79 -6.79 -1.07
CA TYR A 134 9.80 -6.61 -2.52
C TYR A 134 11.02 -5.78 -2.95
N LYS A 135 11.58 -6.12 -4.09
CA LYS A 135 12.45 -5.22 -4.83
C LYS A 135 11.58 -4.36 -5.74
N ILE A 136 11.86 -3.08 -5.79
CA ILE A 136 11.11 -2.11 -6.60
C ILE A 136 11.96 -1.79 -7.81
N GLN A 137 11.69 -2.47 -8.95
CA GLN A 137 12.50 -2.39 -10.15
C GLN A 137 11.96 -1.33 -11.11
N ASN A 138 12.83 -0.42 -11.56
CA ASN A 138 12.48 0.56 -12.59
C ASN A 138 12.36 -0.11 -13.96
N VAL A 139 11.27 0.19 -14.68
CA VAL A 139 10.98 -0.41 -16.00
C VAL A 139 11.95 0.10 -17.07
N GLY A 140 12.43 1.34 -16.96
CA GLY A 140 13.33 1.95 -17.93
C GLY A 140 14.75 1.42 -17.85
N SER A 141 15.31 1.37 -16.65
CA SER A 141 16.71 1.00 -16.42
C SER A 141 16.91 -0.48 -16.05
N GLY A 142 15.85 -1.16 -15.58
CA GLY A 142 15.95 -2.51 -15.02
C GLY A 142 16.64 -2.57 -13.65
N LYS A 143 17.03 -1.42 -13.07
CA LYS A 143 17.66 -1.32 -11.76
C LYS A 143 16.61 -1.24 -10.65
N VAL A 144 17.06 -1.47 -9.42
CA VAL A 144 16.15 -1.47 -8.25
C VAL A 144 16.35 -0.26 -7.37
N LEU A 145 15.31 0.14 -6.66
CA LEU A 145 15.33 1.19 -5.64
C LEU A 145 16.25 0.76 -4.49
N ASP A 146 17.23 1.60 -4.17
CA ASP A 146 18.36 1.30 -3.30
C ASP A 146 18.58 2.44 -2.30
N ILE A 147 18.93 2.12 -1.06
CA ILE A 147 19.47 3.10 -0.12
C ILE A 147 20.98 3.14 -0.29
N SER A 148 21.46 4.29 -0.72
CA SER A 148 22.89 4.51 -1.01
C SER A 148 23.79 4.05 0.12
N SER A 149 24.84 3.30 -0.24
CA SER A 149 25.86 2.78 0.69
C SER A 149 25.30 1.91 1.83
N SER A 150 24.10 1.34 1.66
CA SER A 150 23.40 0.57 2.70
C SER A 150 23.28 1.32 4.03
N SER A 151 23.15 2.65 3.98
CA SER A 151 23.10 3.53 5.13
C SER A 151 21.94 3.17 6.08
N LEU A 152 22.16 3.34 7.39
CA LEU A 152 21.16 3.18 8.44
C LEU A 152 20.63 4.52 8.99
N TYR A 153 21.12 5.64 8.46
CA TYR A 153 20.83 6.98 8.99
C TYR A 153 19.70 7.67 8.23
N ASP A 154 18.98 8.53 8.94
CA ASP A 154 18.02 9.44 8.32
C ASP A 154 18.70 10.37 7.33
N GLY A 155 17.99 10.72 6.27
CA GLY A 155 18.49 11.57 5.21
C GLY A 155 19.37 10.87 4.17
N ALA A 156 19.61 9.56 4.31
CA ALA A 156 20.35 8.84 3.28
C ALA A 156 19.55 8.79 1.97
N SER A 157 20.24 9.08 0.87
CA SER A 157 19.64 9.20 -0.46
C SER A 157 19.13 7.88 -0.98
N CYS A 158 17.95 7.92 -1.60
CA CYS A 158 17.48 6.84 -2.44
C CYS A 158 18.01 7.01 -3.85
N VAL A 159 18.55 5.94 -4.38
CA VAL A 159 19.14 5.85 -5.72
C VAL A 159 18.61 4.62 -6.43
N GLN A 160 18.85 4.50 -7.72
CA GLN A 160 18.76 3.20 -8.37
C GLN A 160 20.12 2.51 -8.39
N TRP A 161 20.10 1.20 -8.23
CA TRP A 161 21.32 0.38 -8.32
C TRP A 161 21.05 -0.96 -8.97
N GLN A 162 22.07 -1.58 -9.55
CA GLN A 162 21.97 -2.95 -10.01
C GLN A 162 21.57 -3.87 -8.84
N ASP A 163 20.65 -4.78 -9.09
CA ASP A 163 20.21 -5.75 -8.09
C ASP A 163 21.38 -6.63 -7.63
N ASN A 164 21.70 -6.58 -6.36
CA ASN A 164 22.71 -7.38 -5.69
C ASN A 164 22.17 -8.20 -4.54
N ASN A 165 20.83 -8.29 -4.40
CA ASN A 165 20.11 -8.94 -3.32
C ASN A 165 20.34 -8.33 -1.92
N GLY A 166 20.91 -7.14 -1.81
CA GLY A 166 21.12 -6.43 -0.54
C GLY A 166 19.81 -6.09 0.16
N TYR A 167 19.82 -6.07 1.50
CA TYR A 167 18.64 -5.68 2.27
C TYR A 167 18.27 -4.21 2.09
N ASN A 168 19.22 -3.34 1.74
CA ASN A 168 19.00 -1.94 1.38
C ASN A 168 18.21 -1.76 0.07
N GLN A 169 18.00 -2.85 -0.69
CA GLN A 169 17.20 -2.90 -1.93
C GLN A 169 15.84 -3.56 -1.74
N GLN A 170 15.50 -3.95 -0.51
CA GLN A 170 14.28 -4.69 -0.20
C GLN A 170 13.36 -3.86 0.67
N TRP A 171 12.08 -3.82 0.28
CA TRP A 171 11.08 -2.91 0.81
C TRP A 171 9.82 -3.64 1.21
N LYS A 172 9.26 -3.27 2.35
CA LYS A 172 7.96 -3.74 2.82
C LYS A 172 6.93 -2.64 2.67
N PHE A 173 5.78 -3.00 2.14
CA PHE A 173 4.64 -2.11 2.02
C PHE A 173 3.75 -2.26 3.26
N ASN A 174 3.79 -1.29 4.15
CA ASN A 174 2.92 -1.23 5.32
C ASN A 174 1.71 -0.37 4.97
N SER A 175 0.51 -0.97 4.93
CA SER A 175 -0.71 -0.25 4.59
C SER A 175 -1.08 0.76 5.67
N THR A 176 -1.53 1.93 5.23
CA THR A 176 -2.23 2.91 6.06
C THR A 176 -3.73 2.65 5.99
N TRP A 177 -4.50 3.30 6.85
CA TRP A 177 -5.96 3.11 6.92
C TRP A 177 -6.73 3.62 5.68
N ASP A 178 -6.08 4.39 4.79
CA ASP A 178 -6.70 5.11 3.67
C ASP A 178 -6.11 4.74 2.30
N SER A 179 -5.70 3.49 2.12
CA SER A 179 -5.18 2.91 0.87
C SER A 179 -3.81 3.43 0.41
N TYR A 180 -3.10 4.17 1.27
CA TYR A 180 -1.69 4.49 1.04
C TYR A 180 -0.79 3.47 1.75
N TYR A 181 0.49 3.54 1.46
CA TYR A 181 1.52 2.68 2.04
C TYR A 181 2.71 3.51 2.51
N THR A 182 3.33 3.11 3.59
CA THR A 182 4.72 3.45 3.86
C THR A 182 5.60 2.33 3.31
N LEU A 183 6.70 2.71 2.66
CA LEU A 183 7.67 1.78 2.08
C LEU A 183 8.86 1.68 3.03
N GLU A 184 8.91 0.60 3.81
CA GLU A 184 9.93 0.37 4.84
C GLU A 184 11.12 -0.39 4.25
N ASN A 185 12.32 0.16 4.41
CA ASN A 185 13.54 -0.48 3.99
C ASN A 185 13.95 -1.59 4.96
N ARG A 186 14.23 -2.78 4.43
CA ARG A 186 14.57 -3.96 5.24
C ARG A 186 15.84 -3.81 6.06
N ASN A 187 16.84 -3.08 5.54
CA ASN A 187 18.13 -2.93 6.19
C ASN A 187 18.09 -1.97 7.38
N SER A 188 17.37 -0.84 7.22
CA SER A 188 17.37 0.25 8.18
C SER A 188 16.12 0.35 9.05
N SER A 189 15.02 -0.34 8.65
CA SER A 189 13.67 -0.17 9.19
C SER A 189 13.15 1.27 9.07
N LYS A 190 13.77 2.07 8.20
CA LYS A 190 13.31 3.43 7.88
C LYS A 190 12.43 3.41 6.64
N ILE A 191 11.67 4.46 6.44
CA ILE A 191 10.73 4.56 5.33
C ILE A 191 11.21 5.49 4.23
N LEU A 192 10.70 5.27 3.02
CA LEU A 192 10.87 6.15 1.88
C LEU A 192 10.09 7.45 2.12
N GLY A 193 10.75 8.59 2.05
CA GLY A 193 10.15 9.91 2.18
C GLY A 193 10.72 10.90 1.17
N LEU A 194 10.07 12.07 1.11
CA LEU A 194 10.57 13.21 0.34
C LEU A 194 11.49 14.06 1.20
N GLN A 195 12.59 14.51 0.61
CA GLN A 195 13.44 15.49 1.26
C GLN A 195 12.65 16.80 1.49
N TYR A 196 12.72 17.36 2.70
CA TYR A 196 12.10 18.64 3.08
C TYR A 196 10.56 18.66 3.03
N ASP A 197 9.86 17.55 2.97
CA ASP A 197 8.38 17.49 2.86
C ASP A 197 7.84 18.41 1.75
N SER A 198 8.55 18.49 0.65
CA SER A 198 8.29 19.44 -0.42
C SER A 198 7.26 18.92 -1.44
N ARG A 199 6.50 19.85 -2.03
CA ARG A 199 5.60 19.58 -3.17
C ARG A 199 6.22 19.91 -4.53
N GLU A 200 7.44 20.45 -4.54
CA GLU A 200 8.11 20.85 -5.76
C GLU A 200 8.59 19.65 -6.59
N GLU A 201 8.89 19.87 -7.85
CA GLU A 201 9.50 18.87 -8.72
C GLU A 201 11.00 18.69 -8.43
N LEU A 202 11.55 17.59 -8.89
CA LEU A 202 12.97 17.25 -8.76
C LEU A 202 13.46 17.14 -7.30
N ILE A 203 12.53 16.98 -6.35
CA ILE A 203 12.91 16.76 -4.96
C ILE A 203 13.37 15.32 -4.78
N PRO A 204 14.58 15.10 -4.30
CA PRO A 204 15.11 13.77 -4.03
C PRO A 204 14.30 13.03 -2.99
N THR A 205 14.26 11.72 -3.14
CA THR A 205 13.76 10.84 -2.08
C THR A 205 14.90 10.40 -1.16
N ILE A 206 14.56 10.24 0.10
CA ILE A 206 15.46 9.82 1.16
C ILE A 206 14.83 8.70 1.99
N GLN A 207 15.62 8.00 2.78
CA GLN A 207 15.06 7.26 3.90
C GLN A 207 14.98 8.14 5.15
N THR A 208 13.94 7.95 5.93
CA THR A 208 13.70 8.73 7.16
C THR A 208 12.93 7.91 8.19
N THR A 209 13.00 8.33 9.45
CA THR A 209 12.14 7.81 10.51
C THR A 209 10.67 8.14 10.19
N ASN A 210 9.77 7.18 10.41
CA ASN A 210 8.34 7.39 10.15
C ASN A 210 7.76 8.39 11.17
N THR A 211 7.28 9.51 10.68
CA THR A 211 6.55 10.54 11.47
C THR A 211 5.08 10.63 11.08
N GLU A 212 4.58 9.66 10.28
CA GLU A 212 3.22 9.67 9.73
C GLU A 212 2.92 10.87 8.81
N ALA A 213 3.95 11.59 8.37
CA ALA A 213 3.80 12.68 7.42
C ALA A 213 3.30 12.18 6.05
N TRP A 214 2.51 12.99 5.35
CA TRP A 214 2.00 12.64 4.02
C TRP A 214 3.11 12.48 2.97
N SER A 215 4.24 13.13 3.16
CA SER A 215 5.45 12.96 2.34
C SER A 215 6.06 11.56 2.42
N HIS A 216 5.70 10.79 3.45
CA HIS A 216 6.14 9.42 3.70
C HIS A 216 5.16 8.36 3.16
N MET A 217 4.04 8.78 2.58
CA MET A 217 2.96 7.90 2.14
C MET A 217 2.85 7.88 0.63
N TRP A 218 2.61 6.69 0.08
CA TRP A 218 2.63 6.42 -1.35
C TRP A 218 1.45 5.56 -1.75
N ILE A 219 0.92 5.76 -2.95
CA ILE A 219 -0.08 4.89 -3.57
C ILE A 219 0.45 4.31 -4.88
N LEU A 220 0.04 3.09 -5.22
CA LEU A 220 0.45 2.38 -6.44
C LEU A 220 -0.64 2.40 -7.50
#